data_8710d4ca868cf70d9ce03105c2947a7e
#
_entry.id   8710d4ca868cf70d9ce03105c2947a7e
#
_cell.length_a   1.000
_cell.length_b   1.000
_cell.length_c   1.000
_cell.angle_alpha   90.00
_cell.angle_beta   90.00
_cell.angle_gamma   90.00
#
_symmetry.space_group_name_H-M   'P 1'
#
loop_
_entity.id
_entity.type
_entity.pdbx_description
1 polymer ?
#
loop_
_entity_poly.entity_id
_entity_poly.type
_entity_poly.pdbx_seq_one_letter_code
_entity_poly.pdbx_strand_id
1 'polypeptide(L)'
;MRVLRHKAFARLVAAYLVSQAGSKVHRVALLVLVYLLTENALWVSLVLGTQLLGTVVFSPLLSAWADTQDRKRLLVWSDLLRAPLVALIPLLGAQSLPALLLLVFLMELLRDLHDPIQNAVVPDLVPEEEVDEANGLILLADRISEVLFVGAAGVLVAWVGPAYAFYLDALTYLASGLLLAGLPPLKPQALPKAGYLERVKEGLGHLFRQPAVRRTVGTLFAAAAFGSVERSEEHTSELQSLMRISYAVFCLKK
;
A
#
# COMPACT_ATOMS: atom_id res chain seq x y z
N MET A 1 20.79 5.53 -15.88
CA MET A 1 19.45 5.93 -15.40
C MET A 1 19.04 7.22 -16.10
N ARG A 2 18.58 7.10 -17.34
CA ARG A 2 18.17 8.27 -18.15
C ARG A 2 16.84 8.84 -17.68
N VAL A 3 15.93 7.97 -17.27
CA VAL A 3 14.57 8.32 -16.83
C VAL A 3 14.49 9.31 -15.67
N LEU A 4 15.46 9.32 -14.74
CA LEU A 4 15.49 10.29 -13.63
C LEU A 4 15.82 11.73 -14.07
N ARG A 5 16.22 11.96 -15.33
CA ARG A 5 16.38 13.31 -15.88
C ARG A 5 15.03 14.01 -16.09
N HIS A 6 13.95 13.23 -16.24
CA HIS A 6 12.60 13.78 -16.34
C HIS A 6 12.12 14.20 -14.95
N LYS A 7 12.11 15.50 -14.68
CA LYS A 7 11.78 16.07 -13.35
C LYS A 7 10.45 15.58 -12.79
N ALA A 8 9.45 15.38 -13.64
CA ALA A 8 8.13 14.89 -13.22
C ALA A 8 8.21 13.44 -12.75
N PHE A 9 8.90 12.57 -13.49
CA PHE A 9 9.12 11.18 -13.10
C PHE A 9 9.99 11.07 -11.84
N ALA A 10 11.06 11.86 -11.74
CA ALA A 10 11.89 11.90 -10.53
C ALA A 10 11.09 12.30 -9.29
N ARG A 11 10.13 13.24 -9.41
CA ARG A 11 9.20 13.60 -8.32
C ARG A 11 8.27 12.45 -7.96
N LEU A 12 7.73 11.72 -8.95
CA LEU A 12 6.89 10.54 -8.70
C LEU A 12 7.68 9.49 -7.92
N VAL A 13 8.91 9.17 -8.35
CA VAL A 13 9.78 8.20 -7.66
C VAL A 13 10.13 8.67 -6.25
N ALA A 14 10.43 9.95 -6.05
CA ALA A 14 10.71 10.51 -4.72
C ALA A 14 9.47 10.41 -3.81
N ALA A 15 8.29 10.77 -4.30
CA ALA A 15 7.04 10.63 -3.56
C ALA A 15 6.79 9.18 -3.17
N TYR A 16 6.98 8.26 -4.13
CA TYR A 16 6.86 6.82 -3.91
C TYR A 16 7.80 6.33 -2.79
N LEU A 17 9.09 6.63 -2.88
CA LEU A 17 10.06 6.19 -1.87
C LEU A 17 9.75 6.74 -0.48
N VAL A 18 9.34 8.01 -0.40
CA VAL A 18 8.97 8.64 0.87
C VAL A 18 7.74 7.96 1.49
N SER A 19 6.67 7.75 0.71
CA SER A 19 5.46 7.10 1.22
C SER A 19 5.69 5.61 1.53
N GLN A 20 6.51 4.90 0.76
CA GLN A 20 6.85 3.51 1.04
C GLN A 20 7.65 3.36 2.33
N ALA A 21 8.59 4.27 2.61
CA ALA A 21 9.33 4.26 3.87
C ALA A 21 8.39 4.31 5.08
N GLY A 22 7.42 5.24 5.08
CA GLY A 22 6.40 5.34 6.13
C GLY A 22 5.50 4.12 6.20
N SER A 23 4.98 3.67 5.04
CA SER A 23 4.05 2.53 4.96
C SER A 23 4.65 1.21 5.46
N LYS A 24 5.95 0.97 5.24
CA LYS A 24 6.63 -0.23 5.78
C LYS A 24 6.75 -0.14 7.31
N VAL A 25 7.07 1.05 7.84
CA VAL A 25 7.12 1.29 9.30
C VAL A 25 5.71 1.17 9.91
N HIS A 26 4.69 1.76 9.26
CA HIS A 26 3.29 1.63 9.65
C HIS A 26 2.86 0.17 9.78
N ARG A 27 3.18 -0.67 8.78
CA ARG A 27 2.80 -2.09 8.77
C ARG A 27 3.30 -2.81 10.02
N VAL A 28 4.57 -2.63 10.37
CA VAL A 28 5.16 -3.23 11.57
C VAL A 28 4.52 -2.65 12.84
N ALA A 29 4.36 -1.32 12.90
CA ALA A 29 3.75 -0.63 14.04
C ALA A 29 2.30 -1.09 14.28
N LEU A 30 1.52 -1.32 13.21
CA LEU A 30 0.14 -1.79 13.30
C LEU A 30 0.05 -3.18 13.94
N LEU A 31 0.86 -4.13 13.48
CA LEU A 31 0.88 -5.48 14.03
C LEU A 31 1.31 -5.49 15.50
N VAL A 32 2.33 -4.70 15.83
CA VAL A 32 2.79 -4.54 17.23
C VAL A 32 1.70 -3.89 18.09
N LEU A 33 1.07 -2.82 17.61
CA LEU A 33 -0.01 -2.14 18.35
C LEU A 33 -1.17 -3.08 18.63
N VAL A 34 -1.67 -3.79 17.61
CA VAL A 34 -2.80 -4.72 17.76
C VAL A 34 -2.47 -5.82 18.75
N TYR A 35 -1.26 -6.38 18.66
CA TYR A 35 -0.84 -7.42 19.59
C TYR A 35 -0.71 -6.90 21.03
N LEU A 36 -0.15 -5.69 21.23
CA LEU A 36 -0.04 -5.08 22.58
C LEU A 36 -1.39 -4.74 23.19
N LEU A 37 -2.41 -4.40 22.37
CA LEU A 37 -3.74 -4.08 22.85
C LEU A 37 -4.58 -5.31 23.18
N THR A 38 -4.34 -6.43 22.50
CA THR A 38 -5.25 -7.58 22.55
C THR A 38 -4.62 -8.84 23.15
N GLU A 39 -3.29 -8.91 23.16
CA GLU A 39 -2.49 -10.09 23.50
C GLU A 39 -2.97 -11.37 22.77
N ASN A 40 -3.61 -11.19 21.60
CA ASN A 40 -4.26 -12.27 20.88
C ASN A 40 -3.97 -12.18 19.37
N ALA A 41 -3.34 -13.23 18.84
CA ALA A 41 -2.99 -13.36 17.43
C ALA A 41 -4.20 -13.36 16.49
N LEU A 42 -5.40 -13.74 16.96
CA LEU A 42 -6.60 -13.70 16.12
C LEU A 42 -6.96 -12.28 15.69
N TRP A 43 -6.74 -11.28 16.53
CA TRP A 43 -6.98 -9.88 16.17
C TRP A 43 -5.98 -9.39 15.14
N VAL A 44 -4.73 -9.83 15.21
CA VAL A 44 -3.73 -9.55 14.18
C VAL A 44 -4.16 -10.15 12.84
N SER A 45 -4.64 -11.40 12.84
CA SER A 45 -5.17 -12.05 11.64
C SER A 45 -6.42 -11.35 11.11
N LEU A 46 -7.29 -10.82 11.97
CA LEU A 46 -8.48 -10.07 11.56
C LEU A 46 -8.11 -8.74 10.88
N VAL A 47 -7.09 -8.04 11.37
CA VAL A 47 -6.56 -6.83 10.73
C VAL A 47 -6.04 -7.15 9.33
N LEU A 48 -5.23 -8.22 9.18
CA LEU A 48 -4.75 -8.68 7.87
C LEU A 48 -5.90 -9.10 6.94
N GLY A 49 -6.91 -9.78 7.49
CA GLY A 49 -8.13 -10.13 6.77
C GLY A 49 -8.91 -8.92 6.28
N THR A 50 -8.98 -7.86 7.09
CA THR A 50 -9.62 -6.59 6.71
C THR A 50 -8.90 -5.92 5.55
N GLN A 51 -7.58 -5.94 5.54
CA GLN A 51 -6.77 -5.42 4.43
C GLN A 51 -7.00 -6.24 3.14
N LEU A 52 -6.98 -7.57 3.26
CA LEU A 52 -7.22 -8.47 2.12
C LEU A 52 -8.63 -8.27 1.54
N LEU A 53 -9.65 -8.10 2.39
CA LEU A 53 -11.02 -7.82 1.96
C LEU A 53 -11.10 -6.52 1.15
N GLY A 54 -10.43 -5.46 1.60
CA GLY A 54 -10.30 -4.20 0.88
C GLY A 54 -9.77 -4.44 -0.54
N THR A 55 -8.60 -5.05 -0.63
CA THR A 55 -7.91 -5.27 -1.90
C THR A 55 -8.70 -6.18 -2.85
N VAL A 56 -9.21 -7.32 -2.38
CA VAL A 56 -9.88 -8.29 -3.27
C VAL A 56 -11.23 -7.80 -3.78
N VAL A 57 -12.01 -7.15 -2.90
CA VAL A 57 -13.40 -6.76 -3.23
C VAL A 57 -13.48 -5.37 -3.84
N PHE A 58 -12.76 -4.40 -3.26
CA PHE A 58 -12.92 -3.00 -3.60
C PHE A 58 -11.91 -2.49 -4.63
N SER A 59 -10.69 -3.06 -4.71
CA SER A 59 -9.66 -2.59 -5.64
C SER A 59 -10.12 -2.60 -7.11
N PRO A 60 -10.78 -3.64 -7.65
CA PRO A 60 -11.27 -3.61 -9.03
C PRO A 60 -12.33 -2.53 -9.27
N LEU A 61 -13.19 -2.28 -8.28
CA LEU A 61 -14.22 -1.26 -8.35
C LEU A 61 -13.61 0.15 -8.29
N LEU A 62 -12.69 0.38 -7.37
CA LEU A 62 -12.01 1.66 -7.21
C LEU A 62 -11.16 2.01 -8.43
N SER A 63 -10.41 1.03 -8.98
CA SER A 63 -9.58 1.23 -10.17
C SER A 63 -10.43 1.65 -11.37
N ALA A 64 -11.55 0.98 -11.63
CA ALA A 64 -12.43 1.32 -12.73
C ALA A 64 -13.11 2.70 -12.54
N TRP A 65 -13.38 3.13 -11.31
CA TRP A 65 -13.85 4.48 -11.02
C TRP A 65 -12.74 5.52 -11.19
N ALA A 66 -11.53 5.20 -10.74
CA ALA A 66 -10.37 6.07 -10.82
C ALA A 66 -10.00 6.45 -12.25
N ASP A 67 -10.21 5.54 -13.21
CA ASP A 67 -9.98 5.79 -14.63
C ASP A 67 -10.83 6.95 -15.18
N THR A 68 -11.96 7.27 -14.53
CA THR A 68 -12.86 8.37 -14.93
C THR A 68 -12.46 9.71 -14.35
N GLN A 69 -11.50 9.75 -13.45
CA GLN A 69 -11.14 10.94 -12.67
C GLN A 69 -9.80 11.53 -13.10
N ASP A 70 -9.51 12.73 -12.58
CA ASP A 70 -8.20 13.36 -12.72
C ASP A 70 -7.16 12.59 -11.86
N ARG A 71 -6.30 11.84 -12.54
CA ARG A 71 -5.27 10.99 -11.92
C ARG A 71 -4.38 11.73 -10.95
N LYS A 72 -3.95 12.97 -11.30
CA LYS A 72 -3.12 13.78 -10.41
C LYS A 72 -3.87 14.14 -9.13
N ARG A 73 -5.12 14.58 -9.25
CA ARG A 73 -5.94 14.92 -8.08
C ARG A 73 -6.15 13.72 -7.19
N LEU A 74 -6.45 12.55 -7.76
CA LEU A 74 -6.62 11.33 -6.97
C LEU A 74 -5.35 10.93 -6.22
N LEU A 75 -4.17 10.99 -6.86
CA LEU A 75 -2.89 10.72 -6.20
C LEU A 75 -2.67 11.66 -5.02
N VAL A 76 -2.84 12.96 -5.22
CA VAL A 76 -2.64 13.96 -4.15
C VAL A 76 -3.64 13.77 -3.01
N TRP A 77 -4.94 13.64 -3.33
CA TRP A 77 -5.97 13.52 -2.30
C TRP A 77 -5.89 12.19 -1.55
N SER A 78 -5.54 11.09 -2.21
CA SER A 78 -5.36 9.81 -1.52
C SER A 78 -4.26 9.88 -0.45
N ASP A 79 -3.12 10.51 -0.73
CA ASP A 79 -2.06 10.68 0.27
C ASP A 79 -2.46 11.68 1.37
N LEU A 80 -3.04 12.82 0.99
CA LEU A 80 -3.48 13.82 1.97
C LEU A 80 -4.58 13.29 2.91
N LEU A 81 -5.46 12.40 2.43
CA LEU A 81 -6.48 11.76 3.26
C LEU A 81 -5.92 10.64 4.14
N ARG A 82 -4.89 9.91 3.65
CA ARG A 82 -4.22 8.88 4.48
C ARG A 82 -3.51 9.49 5.69
N ALA A 83 -2.93 10.67 5.56
CA ALA A 83 -2.18 11.31 6.63
C ALA A 83 -3.01 11.47 7.93
N PRO A 84 -4.20 12.09 7.95
CA PRO A 84 -5.01 12.16 9.16
C PRO A 84 -5.55 10.79 9.59
N LEU A 85 -5.90 9.88 8.66
CA LEU A 85 -6.39 8.56 9.03
C LEU A 85 -5.33 7.76 9.80
N VAL A 86 -4.09 7.75 9.32
CA VAL A 86 -3.01 7.06 10.01
C VAL A 86 -2.67 7.69 11.35
N ALA A 87 -2.72 9.04 11.45
CA ALA A 87 -2.49 9.76 12.70
C ALA A 87 -3.59 9.48 13.75
N LEU A 88 -4.81 9.13 13.33
CA LEU A 88 -5.91 8.75 14.21
C LEU A 88 -5.79 7.32 14.77
N ILE A 89 -5.01 6.43 14.16
CA ILE A 89 -4.85 5.05 14.61
C ILE A 89 -4.40 4.96 16.08
N PRO A 90 -3.32 5.63 16.54
CA PRO A 90 -2.90 5.53 17.94
C PRO A 90 -3.89 6.19 18.90
N LEU A 91 -4.71 7.11 18.45
CA LEU A 91 -5.68 7.83 19.28
C LEU A 91 -6.99 7.05 19.45
N LEU A 92 -7.62 6.69 18.34
CA LEU A 92 -8.94 6.02 18.33
C LEU A 92 -8.80 4.49 18.35
N GLY A 93 -7.81 3.95 17.68
CA GLY A 93 -7.57 2.52 17.60
C GLY A 93 -7.20 1.93 18.97
N ALA A 94 -6.47 2.67 19.81
CA ALA A 94 -6.15 2.25 21.17
C ALA A 94 -7.37 2.20 22.10
N GLN A 95 -8.44 2.93 21.76
CA GLN A 95 -9.67 3.00 22.58
C GLN A 95 -10.72 1.99 22.11
N SER A 96 -10.71 1.60 20.82
CA SER A 96 -11.76 0.77 20.24
C SER A 96 -11.24 -0.06 19.06
N LEU A 97 -11.25 -1.38 19.20
CA LEU A 97 -10.88 -2.29 18.12
C LEU A 97 -11.75 -2.15 16.84
N PRO A 98 -13.08 -1.95 16.94
CA PRO A 98 -13.87 -1.65 15.74
C PRO A 98 -13.44 -0.36 15.05
N ALA A 99 -13.07 0.69 15.80
CA ALA A 99 -12.55 1.93 15.21
C ALA A 99 -11.20 1.70 14.53
N LEU A 100 -10.31 0.90 15.11
CA LEU A 100 -9.06 0.48 14.51
C LEU A 100 -9.30 -0.23 13.17
N LEU A 101 -10.18 -1.23 13.13
CA LEU A 101 -10.51 -1.98 11.92
C LEU A 101 -11.09 -1.08 10.83
N LEU A 102 -11.96 -0.13 11.22
CA LEU A 102 -12.49 0.86 10.26
C LEU A 102 -11.39 1.76 9.69
N LEU A 103 -10.49 2.28 10.52
CA LEU A 103 -9.36 3.10 10.06
C LEU A 103 -8.44 2.32 9.12
N VAL A 104 -8.09 1.08 9.48
CA VAL A 104 -7.29 0.19 8.63
C VAL A 104 -7.99 -0.07 7.30
N PHE A 105 -9.28 -0.34 7.32
CA PHE A 105 -10.07 -0.55 6.10
C PHE A 105 -10.09 0.69 5.19
N LEU A 106 -10.33 1.88 5.76
CA LEU A 106 -10.31 3.13 4.99
C LEU A 106 -8.92 3.43 4.41
N MET A 107 -7.86 3.16 5.17
CA MET A 107 -6.48 3.28 4.68
C MET A 107 -6.23 2.36 3.48
N GLU A 108 -6.73 1.12 3.56
CA GLU A 108 -6.59 0.14 2.49
C GLU A 108 -7.33 0.57 1.22
N LEU A 109 -8.57 1.07 1.35
CA LEU A 109 -9.33 1.60 0.20
C LEU A 109 -8.58 2.73 -0.50
N LEU A 110 -7.96 3.65 0.25
CA LEU A 110 -7.18 4.74 -0.33
C LEU A 110 -5.88 4.24 -0.98
N ARG A 111 -5.26 3.19 -0.43
CA ARG A 111 -4.10 2.54 -1.04
C ARG A 111 -4.46 1.87 -2.35
N ASP A 112 -5.54 1.10 -2.36
CA ASP A 112 -6.03 0.39 -3.53
C ASP A 112 -6.50 1.35 -4.65
N LEU A 113 -6.86 2.58 -4.28
CA LEU A 113 -7.12 3.66 -5.24
C LEU A 113 -5.81 4.26 -5.78
N HIS A 114 -4.82 4.48 -4.91
CA HIS A 114 -3.57 5.17 -5.22
C HIS A 114 -2.63 4.34 -6.11
N ASP A 115 -2.36 3.09 -5.73
CA ASP A 115 -1.30 2.28 -6.32
C ASP A 115 -1.49 1.99 -7.83
N PRO A 116 -2.70 1.65 -8.32
CA PRO A 116 -2.94 1.47 -9.75
C PRO A 116 -2.74 2.78 -10.55
N ILE A 117 -3.18 3.91 -9.98
CA ILE A 117 -3.05 5.22 -10.64
C ILE A 117 -1.58 5.60 -10.76
N GLN A 118 -0.79 5.38 -9.71
CA GLN A 118 0.63 5.68 -9.71
C GLN A 118 1.38 4.93 -10.81
N ASN A 119 1.07 3.66 -11.02
CA ASN A 119 1.63 2.88 -12.12
C ASN A 119 1.12 3.35 -13.49
N ALA A 120 -0.15 3.72 -13.58
CA ALA A 120 -0.78 4.15 -14.82
C ALA A 120 -0.32 5.53 -15.33
N VAL A 121 0.29 6.37 -14.48
CA VAL A 121 0.79 7.70 -14.89
C VAL A 121 2.23 7.68 -15.42
N VAL A 122 2.94 6.56 -15.28
CA VAL A 122 4.34 6.45 -15.74
C VAL A 122 4.49 6.77 -17.22
N PRO A 123 3.68 6.23 -18.16
CA PRO A 123 3.78 6.57 -19.58
C PRO A 123 3.47 8.03 -19.91
N ASP A 124 2.78 8.75 -19.00
CA ASP A 124 2.51 10.18 -19.20
C ASP A 124 3.71 11.07 -18.81
N LEU A 125 4.70 10.52 -18.11
CA LEU A 125 5.83 11.24 -17.50
C LEU A 125 7.17 11.01 -18.19
N VAL A 126 7.29 9.99 -19.03
CA VAL A 126 8.50 9.61 -19.76
C VAL A 126 8.17 9.30 -21.22
N PRO A 127 9.16 9.40 -22.15
CA PRO A 127 8.98 8.93 -23.52
C PRO A 127 8.66 7.43 -23.59
N GLU A 128 7.95 7.02 -24.66
CA GLU A 128 7.50 5.63 -24.83
C GLU A 128 8.66 4.62 -24.79
N GLU A 129 9.81 4.99 -25.34
CA GLU A 129 11.02 4.16 -25.37
C GLU A 129 11.66 3.97 -23.98
N GLU A 130 11.32 4.81 -23.02
CA GLU A 130 11.86 4.78 -21.65
C GLU A 130 10.87 4.21 -20.62
N VAL A 131 9.65 3.82 -21.01
CA VAL A 131 8.59 3.32 -20.09
C VAL A 131 9.03 2.04 -19.38
N ASP A 132 9.68 1.11 -20.09
CA ASP A 132 10.15 -0.14 -19.49
C ASP A 132 11.26 0.11 -18.46
N GLU A 133 12.19 1.04 -18.74
CA GLU A 133 13.23 1.45 -17.78
C GLU A 133 12.60 2.12 -16.56
N ALA A 134 11.58 2.96 -16.76
CA ALA A 134 10.86 3.64 -15.69
C ALA A 134 10.11 2.65 -14.77
N ASN A 135 9.39 1.69 -15.34
CA ASN A 135 8.69 0.65 -14.60
C ASN A 135 9.69 -0.26 -13.84
N GLY A 136 10.81 -0.62 -14.49
CA GLY A 136 11.88 -1.37 -13.86
C GLY A 136 12.48 -0.62 -12.65
N LEU A 137 12.64 0.70 -12.74
CA LEU A 137 13.14 1.51 -11.63
C LEU A 137 12.15 1.56 -10.46
N ILE A 138 10.85 1.70 -10.72
CA ILE A 138 9.82 1.66 -9.67
C ILE A 138 9.81 0.30 -8.98
N LEU A 139 9.87 -0.79 -9.75
CA LEU A 139 9.93 -2.14 -9.20
C LEU A 139 11.20 -2.34 -8.34
N LEU A 140 12.34 -1.86 -8.81
CA LEU A 140 13.59 -1.92 -8.04
C LEU A 140 13.50 -1.09 -6.76
N ALA A 141 12.91 0.12 -6.84
CA ALA A 141 12.66 0.97 -5.69
C ALA A 141 11.76 0.29 -4.66
N ASP A 142 10.72 -0.43 -5.11
CA ASP A 142 9.85 -1.22 -4.22
C ASP A 142 10.63 -2.33 -3.49
N ARG A 143 11.42 -3.12 -4.24
CA ARG A 143 12.22 -4.21 -3.66
C ARG A 143 13.28 -3.71 -2.67
N ILE A 144 13.97 -2.63 -3.00
CA ILE A 144 14.93 -2.01 -2.10
C ILE A 144 14.22 -1.48 -0.85
N SER A 145 13.08 -0.82 -1.03
CA SER A 145 12.27 -0.31 0.08
C SER A 145 11.79 -1.43 1.01
N GLU A 146 11.36 -2.57 0.45
CA GLU A 146 10.96 -3.73 1.25
C GLU A 146 12.11 -4.21 2.16
N VAL A 147 13.29 -4.44 1.59
CA VAL A 147 14.44 -4.93 2.35
C VAL A 147 14.93 -3.92 3.38
N LEU A 148 15.09 -2.64 2.99
CA LEU A 148 15.67 -1.63 3.88
C LEU A 148 14.69 -1.17 4.97
N PHE A 149 13.46 -0.85 4.59
CA PHE A 149 12.53 -0.22 5.52
C PHE A 149 11.81 -1.23 6.41
N VAL A 150 11.52 -2.45 5.94
CA VAL A 150 10.97 -3.49 6.83
C VAL A 150 12.02 -3.90 7.86
N GLY A 151 13.28 -4.09 7.44
CA GLY A 151 14.36 -4.39 8.37
C GLY A 151 14.58 -3.28 9.42
N ALA A 152 14.55 -2.01 9.00
CA ALA A 152 14.68 -0.86 9.90
C ALA A 152 13.43 -0.61 10.75
N ALA A 153 12.23 -0.96 10.26
CA ALA A 153 10.96 -0.67 10.92
C ALA A 153 10.87 -1.29 12.32
N GLY A 154 11.29 -2.55 12.47
CA GLY A 154 11.29 -3.24 13.77
C GLY A 154 12.12 -2.50 14.81
N VAL A 155 13.33 -2.07 14.44
CA VAL A 155 14.23 -1.29 15.31
C VAL A 155 13.62 0.06 15.62
N LEU A 156 13.11 0.77 14.61
CA LEU A 156 12.49 2.08 14.80
C LEU A 156 11.28 2.01 15.73
N VAL A 157 10.35 1.07 15.49
CA VAL A 157 9.17 0.86 16.34
C VAL A 157 9.56 0.50 17.77
N ALA A 158 10.60 -0.31 17.96
CA ALA A 158 11.12 -0.64 19.29
C ALA A 158 11.69 0.58 20.02
N TRP A 159 12.29 1.53 19.29
CA TRP A 159 12.91 2.72 19.89
C TRP A 159 11.90 3.82 20.20
N VAL A 160 11.04 4.16 19.24
CA VAL A 160 10.12 5.31 19.37
C VAL A 160 8.72 4.88 19.83
N GLY A 161 8.41 3.59 19.77
CA GLY A 161 7.09 3.05 20.04
C GLY A 161 6.14 3.12 18.81
N PRO A 162 5.09 2.26 18.79
CA PRO A 162 4.19 2.18 17.65
C PRO A 162 3.43 3.49 17.39
N ALA A 163 3.04 4.24 18.43
CA ALA A 163 2.31 5.49 18.27
C ALA A 163 3.08 6.54 17.45
N TYR A 164 4.37 6.72 17.74
CA TYR A 164 5.20 7.67 16.99
C TYR A 164 5.47 7.19 15.56
N ALA A 165 5.53 5.89 15.33
CA ALA A 165 5.68 5.32 13.99
C ALA A 165 4.51 5.73 13.07
N PHE A 166 3.27 5.77 13.58
CA PHE A 166 2.10 6.25 12.81
C PHE A 166 2.20 7.75 12.50
N TYR A 167 2.68 8.58 13.42
CA TYR A 167 2.87 10.01 13.15
C TYR A 167 3.98 10.26 12.13
N LEU A 168 5.05 9.47 12.14
CA LEU A 168 6.07 9.50 11.11
C LEU A 168 5.49 9.13 9.74
N ASP A 169 4.67 8.09 9.67
CA ASP A 169 4.00 7.71 8.43
C ASP A 169 3.03 8.80 7.93
N ALA A 170 2.28 9.45 8.85
CA ALA A 170 1.45 10.61 8.50
C ALA A 170 2.26 11.73 7.83
N LEU A 171 3.46 12.02 8.34
CA LEU A 171 4.36 13.01 7.75
C LEU A 171 4.87 12.57 6.37
N THR A 172 5.14 11.27 6.17
CA THR A 172 5.56 10.77 4.86
C THR A 172 4.45 10.90 3.82
N TYR A 173 3.19 10.64 4.18
CA TYR A 173 2.04 10.88 3.29
C TYR A 173 1.85 12.35 2.95
N LEU A 174 2.00 13.26 3.92
CA LEU A 174 1.95 14.69 3.65
C LEU A 174 3.08 15.11 2.69
N ALA A 175 4.30 14.66 2.93
CA ALA A 175 5.44 14.95 2.07
C ALA A 175 5.25 14.39 0.65
N SER A 176 4.76 13.14 0.53
CA SER A 176 4.43 12.51 -0.74
C SER A 176 3.35 13.29 -1.48
N GLY A 177 2.24 13.63 -0.82
CA GLY A 177 1.15 14.41 -1.40
C GLY A 177 1.63 15.78 -1.93
N LEU A 178 2.53 16.46 -1.21
CA LEU A 178 3.14 17.71 -1.65
C LEU A 178 4.04 17.52 -2.89
N LEU A 179 4.83 16.46 -2.93
CA LEU A 179 5.64 16.12 -4.11
C LEU A 179 4.75 15.82 -5.33
N LEU A 180 3.68 15.06 -5.14
CA LEU A 180 2.70 14.72 -6.19
C LEU A 180 1.93 15.96 -6.67
N ALA A 181 1.64 16.91 -5.81
CA ALA A 181 1.04 18.19 -6.19
C ALA A 181 1.90 18.97 -7.18
N GLY A 182 3.22 18.78 -7.15
CA GLY A 182 4.19 19.37 -8.09
C GLY A 182 4.26 18.67 -9.46
N LEU A 183 3.49 17.60 -9.72
CA LEU A 183 3.41 16.97 -11.03
C LEU A 183 2.70 17.89 -12.05
N PRO A 184 3.03 17.76 -13.33
CA PRO A 184 2.26 18.43 -14.39
C PRO A 184 0.81 17.91 -14.43
N PRO A 185 -0.12 18.63 -15.08
CA PRO A 185 -1.44 18.09 -15.36
C PRO A 185 -1.32 16.80 -16.16
N LEU A 186 -1.93 15.73 -15.65
CA LEU A 186 -1.95 14.42 -16.32
C LEU A 186 -3.16 14.35 -17.22
N LYS A 187 -3.00 13.82 -18.43
CA LYS A 187 -4.09 13.72 -19.39
C LYS A 187 -5.14 12.71 -18.88
N PRO A 188 -6.43 13.05 -18.87
CA PRO A 188 -7.46 12.06 -18.66
C PRO A 188 -7.34 10.98 -19.73
N GLN A 189 -7.41 9.73 -19.35
CA GLN A 189 -7.46 8.66 -20.35
C GLN A 189 -8.77 8.78 -21.12
N ALA A 190 -8.71 8.74 -22.46
CA ALA A 190 -9.90 8.70 -23.29
C ALA A 190 -10.66 7.40 -22.95
N LEU A 191 -11.75 7.55 -22.21
CA LEU A 191 -12.55 6.40 -21.79
C LEU A 191 -13.34 5.84 -22.97
N PRO A 192 -13.41 4.51 -23.14
CA PRO A 192 -14.40 3.90 -24.01
C PRO A 192 -15.81 4.35 -23.60
N LYS A 193 -16.72 4.52 -24.56
CA LYS A 193 -18.11 4.97 -24.33
C LYS A 193 -18.96 4.02 -23.47
N ALA A 194 -18.46 2.85 -23.10
CA ALA A 194 -19.14 1.87 -22.26
C ALA A 194 -19.26 2.34 -20.80
N GLY A 195 -20.43 2.12 -20.20
CA GLY A 195 -20.71 2.46 -18.81
C GLY A 195 -19.82 1.69 -17.83
N TYR A 196 -19.57 2.28 -16.64
CA TYR A 196 -18.73 1.71 -15.58
C TYR A 196 -19.08 0.24 -15.25
N LEU A 197 -20.36 -0.04 -14.96
CA LEU A 197 -20.85 -1.39 -14.65
C LEU A 197 -20.71 -2.38 -15.81
N GLU A 198 -20.80 -1.88 -17.03
CA GLU A 198 -20.67 -2.67 -18.25
C GLU A 198 -19.23 -3.13 -18.43
N ARG A 199 -18.22 -2.28 -18.17
CA ARG A 199 -16.80 -2.61 -18.18
C ARG A 199 -16.43 -3.62 -17.09
N VAL A 200 -16.96 -3.48 -15.88
CA VAL A 200 -16.77 -4.44 -14.80
C VAL A 200 -17.38 -5.80 -15.18
N LYS A 201 -18.59 -5.82 -15.74
CA LYS A 201 -19.23 -7.04 -16.24
C LYS A 201 -18.47 -7.68 -17.40
N GLU A 202 -17.99 -6.88 -18.35
CA GLU A 202 -17.18 -7.36 -19.47
C GLU A 202 -15.86 -7.95 -18.99
N GLY A 203 -15.14 -7.27 -18.08
CA GLY A 203 -13.90 -7.76 -17.48
C GLY A 203 -14.10 -9.07 -16.74
N LEU A 204 -15.10 -9.15 -15.86
CA LEU A 204 -15.47 -10.38 -15.17
C LEU A 204 -15.95 -11.45 -16.15
N GLY A 205 -16.78 -11.09 -17.13
CA GLY A 205 -17.26 -12.00 -18.17
C GLY A 205 -16.13 -12.58 -19.00
N HIS A 206 -15.12 -11.77 -19.33
CA HIS A 206 -13.92 -12.21 -20.06
C HIS A 206 -13.10 -13.20 -19.23
N LEU A 207 -12.94 -12.94 -17.95
CA LEU A 207 -12.22 -13.78 -16.99
C LEU A 207 -12.85 -15.16 -16.88
N PHE A 208 -14.20 -15.26 -16.86
CA PHE A 208 -14.91 -16.54 -16.75
C PHE A 208 -15.11 -17.24 -18.10
N ARG A 209 -15.16 -16.51 -19.22
CA ARG A 209 -15.41 -17.09 -20.56
C ARG A 209 -14.16 -17.67 -21.21
N GLN A 210 -12.98 -17.12 -20.95
CA GLN A 210 -11.73 -17.63 -21.54
C GLN A 210 -11.08 -18.67 -20.63
N PRO A 211 -11.03 -19.96 -21.03
CA PRO A 211 -10.49 -21.02 -20.20
C PRO A 211 -8.99 -20.84 -19.88
N ALA A 212 -8.24 -20.21 -20.78
CA ALA A 212 -6.83 -19.88 -20.56
C ALA A 212 -6.69 -18.85 -19.42
N VAL A 213 -7.44 -17.74 -19.47
CA VAL A 213 -7.42 -16.68 -18.45
C VAL A 213 -7.87 -17.23 -17.10
N ARG A 214 -8.95 -18.03 -17.09
CA ARG A 214 -9.45 -18.66 -15.87
C ARG A 214 -8.42 -19.60 -15.23
N ARG A 215 -7.70 -20.40 -16.05
CA ARG A 215 -6.63 -21.28 -15.56
C ARG A 215 -5.47 -20.46 -15.00
N THR A 216 -5.00 -19.44 -15.72
CA THR A 216 -3.91 -18.58 -15.27
C THR A 216 -4.27 -17.85 -13.97
N VAL A 217 -5.47 -17.25 -13.88
CA VAL A 217 -5.96 -16.62 -12.66
C VAL A 217 -6.11 -17.64 -11.52
N GLY A 218 -6.66 -18.83 -11.82
CA GLY A 218 -6.78 -19.92 -10.85
C GLY A 218 -5.42 -20.41 -10.32
N THR A 219 -4.42 -20.55 -11.19
CA THR A 219 -3.06 -20.94 -10.77
C THR A 219 -2.37 -19.83 -9.99
N LEU A 220 -2.54 -18.56 -10.38
CA LEU A 220 -2.01 -17.42 -9.63
C LEU A 220 -2.67 -17.28 -8.26
N PHE A 221 -4.00 -17.50 -8.20
CA PHE A 221 -4.73 -17.46 -6.94
C PHE A 221 -4.34 -18.64 -6.03
N ALA A 222 -4.20 -19.84 -6.58
CA ALA A 222 -3.68 -20.99 -5.85
C ALA A 222 -2.25 -20.74 -5.37
N ALA A 223 -1.36 -20.27 -6.25
CA ALA A 223 0.01 -19.94 -5.89
C ALA A 223 0.08 -18.83 -4.83
N ALA A 224 -0.79 -17.82 -4.91
CA ALA A 224 -0.89 -16.78 -3.88
C ALA A 224 -1.42 -17.31 -2.55
N ALA A 225 -2.43 -18.21 -2.59
CA ALA A 225 -2.99 -18.84 -1.41
C ALA A 225 -1.98 -19.80 -0.75
N PHE A 226 -1.31 -20.64 -1.53
CA PHE A 226 -0.25 -21.53 -1.01
C PHE A 226 1.00 -20.72 -0.58
N GLY A 227 1.44 -19.75 -1.37
CA GLY A 227 2.56 -18.87 -1.01
C GLY A 227 2.25 -17.92 0.16
N SER A 228 0.97 -17.64 0.45
CA SER A 228 0.59 -16.93 1.67
C SER A 228 0.61 -17.84 2.90
N VAL A 229 0.35 -19.13 2.75
CA VAL A 229 0.49 -20.12 3.83
C VAL A 229 1.98 -20.32 4.16
N GLU A 230 2.82 -20.47 3.16
CA GLU A 230 4.27 -20.58 3.33
C GLU A 230 4.88 -19.29 3.90
N ARG A 231 4.46 -18.12 3.37
CA ARG A 231 4.84 -16.81 3.94
C ARG A 231 4.24 -16.55 5.32
N SER A 232 3.08 -17.12 5.67
CA SER A 232 2.53 -16.95 7.01
C SER A 232 3.36 -17.73 8.05
N GLU A 233 3.97 -18.87 7.68
CA GLU A 233 4.91 -19.56 8.54
C GLU A 233 6.26 -18.84 8.63
N GLU A 234 6.77 -18.31 7.53
CA GLU A 234 8.01 -17.53 7.47
C GLU A 234 7.81 -16.15 8.11
N HIS A 235 6.72 -15.44 7.83
CA HIS A 235 6.36 -14.18 8.48
C HIS A 235 5.96 -14.33 9.94
N THR A 236 5.36 -15.44 10.38
CA THR A 236 5.15 -15.69 11.80
C THR A 236 6.47 -15.93 12.52
N SER A 237 7.44 -16.59 11.90
CA SER A 237 8.78 -16.74 12.48
C SER A 237 9.59 -15.44 12.47
N GLU A 238 9.50 -14.64 11.39
CA GLU A 238 10.11 -13.29 11.33
C GLU A 238 9.44 -12.30 12.27
N LEU A 239 8.10 -12.26 12.32
CA LEU A 239 7.35 -11.43 13.27
C LEU A 239 7.62 -11.85 14.71
N GLN A 240 7.74 -13.14 15.01
CA GLN A 240 8.15 -13.62 16.33
C GLN A 240 9.58 -13.23 16.67
N SER A 241 10.49 -13.23 15.70
CA SER A 241 11.87 -12.77 15.91
C SER A 241 11.93 -11.25 16.13
N LEU A 242 11.18 -10.46 15.34
CA LEU A 242 11.07 -9.00 15.50
C LEU A 242 10.35 -8.61 16.80
N MET A 243 9.31 -9.35 17.19
CA MET A 243 8.64 -9.18 18.48
C MET A 243 9.56 -9.54 19.66
N ARG A 244 10.35 -10.60 19.56
CA ARG A 244 11.35 -10.96 20.58
C ARG A 244 12.42 -9.89 20.73
N ILE A 245 12.91 -9.32 19.63
CA ILE A 245 13.89 -8.22 19.65
C ILE A 245 13.25 -6.97 20.25
N SER A 246 12.03 -6.62 19.86
CA SER A 246 11.28 -5.49 20.42
C SER A 246 11.02 -5.65 21.92
N TYR A 247 10.67 -6.86 22.36
CA TYR A 247 10.43 -7.18 23.77
C TYR A 247 11.73 -7.16 24.57
N ALA A 248 12.82 -7.68 24.02
CA ALA A 248 14.14 -7.66 24.66
C ALA A 248 14.65 -6.22 24.85
N VAL A 249 14.51 -5.36 23.84
CA VAL A 249 14.87 -3.92 23.92
C VAL A 249 13.99 -3.18 24.93
N PHE A 250 12.70 -3.52 25.01
CA PHE A 250 11.77 -2.94 25.99
C PHE A 250 12.11 -3.36 27.42
N CYS A 251 12.52 -4.63 27.63
CA CYS A 251 12.95 -5.12 28.95
C CYS A 251 14.30 -4.53 29.40
N LEU A 252 15.19 -4.18 28.47
CA LEU A 252 16.48 -3.55 28.78
C LEU A 252 16.33 -2.05 29.15
N LYS A 253 15.16 -1.44 28.87
CA LYS A 253 14.85 -0.03 29.18
C LYS A 253 14.14 0.17 30.53
N LYS A 254 13.82 -0.91 31.25
CA LYS A 254 13.37 -0.90 32.66
C LYS A 254 14.52 -1.20 33.60
#